data_161f296c7e810555c48df53509a00f22
#
_entry.id   161f296c7e810555c48df53509a00f22
#
_cell.length_a   1.000
_cell.length_b   1.000
_cell.length_c   1.000
_cell.angle_alpha   90.00
_cell.angle_beta   90.00
_cell.angle_gamma   90.00
#
_symmetry.space_group_name_H-M   'P 1'
#
loop_
_entity.id
_entity.type
_entity.pdbx_description
1 polymer ?
#
loop_
_entity_poly.entity_id
_entity_poly.type
_entity_poly.pdbx_seq_one_letter_code
_entity_poly.pdbx_strand_id
1 'polypeptide(L)'
;SRGLGDVYKRQPYAGVSTAILIFTKTGHGGTDNVWFYDMQADGLSLDDKRSPVQENDIPDIIARFKNPDAEKDRARTEKSFFVPKQEIVDNGYDLSINKYKKTEYKPVEYPPTSEIMAELRRLEKEVNTAMDELEQMLK
;
A
#
# COMPACT_ATOMS: atom_id res chain seq x y z
N SER A 1 -13.45 7.49 -23.86
CA SER A 1 -13.93 7.59 -22.49
C SER A 1 -14.33 6.23 -21.90
N ARG A 2 -13.35 5.34 -21.75
CA ARG A 2 -13.57 4.02 -21.11
C ARG A 2 -13.10 3.95 -19.66
N GLY A 3 -12.67 5.06 -19.09
CA GLY A 3 -12.13 5.13 -17.72
C GLY A 3 -13.15 5.34 -16.61
N LEU A 4 -14.38 5.71 -16.92
CA LEU A 4 -15.40 6.00 -15.90
C LEU A 4 -16.06 4.75 -15.29
N GLY A 5 -15.96 3.59 -15.95
CA GLY A 5 -16.51 2.34 -15.41
C GLY A 5 -15.75 1.77 -14.22
N ASP A 6 -14.45 2.05 -14.10
CA ASP A 6 -13.61 1.48 -13.05
C ASP A 6 -13.62 2.30 -11.76
N VAL A 7 -13.98 3.57 -11.82
CA VAL A 7 -14.11 4.44 -10.63
C VAL A 7 -15.27 3.96 -9.74
N TYR A 8 -16.35 3.47 -10.32
CA TYR A 8 -17.47 2.91 -9.55
C TYR A 8 -17.20 1.54 -8.93
N LYS A 9 -16.20 0.81 -9.44
CA LYS A 9 -15.78 -0.49 -8.87
C LYS A 9 -14.87 -0.34 -7.63
N ARG A 10 -14.37 0.84 -7.35
CA ARG A 10 -13.63 1.16 -6.12
C ARG A 10 -14.55 1.56 -4.97
N GLN A 11 -15.66 0.87 -4.82
CA GLN A 11 -16.41 1.00 -3.56
C GLN A 11 -15.60 0.36 -2.42
N PRO A 12 -15.71 0.89 -1.18
CA PRO A 12 -14.87 0.49 -0.05
C PRO A 12 -14.89 -1.01 0.29
N TYR A 13 -15.79 -1.76 -0.29
CA TYR A 13 -15.95 -3.20 -0.05
C TYR A 13 -15.48 -4.09 -1.21
N ALA A 14 -15.01 -3.52 -2.31
CA ALA A 14 -14.47 -4.31 -3.41
C ALA A 14 -12.99 -4.59 -3.13
N GLY A 15 -12.66 -5.78 -2.67
CA GLY A 15 -11.27 -6.26 -2.49
C GLY A 15 -10.52 -6.46 -3.82
N VAL A 16 -10.74 -5.57 -4.80
CA VAL A 16 -10.15 -5.65 -6.14
C VAL A 16 -9.07 -4.59 -6.26
N SER A 17 -7.85 -5.01 -6.54
CA SER A 17 -6.78 -4.11 -6.94
C SER A 17 -7.05 -3.56 -8.34
N THR A 18 -6.94 -2.25 -8.49
CA THR A 18 -7.07 -1.55 -9.77
C THR A 18 -5.75 -0.92 -10.17
N ALA A 19 -5.48 -0.82 -11.47
CA ALA A 19 -4.29 -0.15 -12.00
C ALA A 19 -4.70 0.97 -12.95
N ILE A 20 -3.90 2.05 -12.97
CA ILE A 20 -4.01 3.13 -13.95
C ILE A 20 -2.81 2.99 -14.90
N LEU A 21 -3.09 2.81 -16.18
CA LEU A 21 -2.07 2.74 -17.22
C LEU A 21 -2.00 4.07 -17.97
N ILE A 22 -0.82 4.71 -17.93
CA ILE A 22 -0.53 5.96 -18.62
C ILE A 22 0.49 5.67 -19.70
N PHE A 23 0.18 5.97 -20.96
CA PHE A 23 1.08 5.74 -22.09
C PHE A 23 0.90 6.76 -23.20
N THR A 24 1.95 6.95 -23.99
CA THR A 24 1.90 7.78 -25.21
C THR A 24 1.88 6.86 -26.42
N LYS A 25 0.86 7.00 -27.26
CA LYS A 25 0.75 6.24 -28.52
C LYS A 25 1.66 6.90 -29.57
N THR A 26 2.82 6.31 -29.82
CA THR A 26 3.80 6.82 -30.79
C THR A 26 3.66 6.22 -32.20
N GLY A 27 3.00 5.06 -32.34
CA GLY A 27 2.90 4.31 -33.60
C GLY A 27 4.16 3.50 -33.94
N HIS A 28 5.29 3.74 -33.29
CA HIS A 28 6.60 3.12 -33.59
C HIS A 28 7.19 2.29 -32.47
N GLY A 29 6.50 2.17 -31.33
CA GLY A 29 7.07 1.56 -30.11
C GLY A 29 8.05 2.53 -29.44
N GLY A 30 9.16 2.01 -28.90
CA GLY A 30 10.22 2.83 -28.27
C GLY A 30 10.16 2.84 -26.74
N THR A 31 9.40 1.95 -26.14
CA THR A 31 9.43 1.75 -24.67
C THR A 31 10.50 0.73 -24.34
N ASP A 32 11.53 1.12 -23.61
CA ASP A 32 12.59 0.23 -23.12
C ASP A 32 12.32 -0.24 -21.70
N ASN A 33 11.75 0.63 -20.88
CA ASN A 33 11.41 0.36 -19.48
C ASN A 33 10.00 0.84 -19.16
N VAL A 34 9.31 0.15 -18.27
CA VAL A 34 8.02 0.55 -17.72
C VAL A 34 8.20 0.96 -16.27
N TRP A 35 7.72 2.13 -15.92
CA TRP A 35 7.74 2.62 -14.56
C TRP A 35 6.51 2.16 -13.80
N PHE A 36 6.72 1.58 -12.65
CA PHE A 36 5.68 1.16 -11.73
C PHE A 36 5.69 2.02 -10.48
N TYR A 37 4.50 2.32 -9.98
CA TYR A 37 4.31 2.97 -8.69
C TYR A 37 3.21 2.26 -7.89
N ASP A 38 3.53 1.82 -6.69
CA ASP A 38 2.61 1.18 -5.76
C ASP A 38 1.95 2.23 -4.86
N MET A 39 0.83 2.77 -5.34
CA MET A 39 0.09 3.82 -4.65
C MET A 39 -0.71 3.23 -3.47
N GLN A 40 -0.49 3.77 -2.28
CA GLN A 40 -1.15 3.35 -1.04
C GLN A 40 -2.28 4.27 -0.63
N ALA A 41 -2.16 5.58 -0.90
CA ALA A 41 -3.12 6.58 -0.46
C ALA A 41 -3.31 7.67 -1.52
N ASP A 42 -4.54 8.14 -1.67
CA ASP A 42 -4.94 9.18 -2.61
C ASP A 42 -5.35 10.51 -1.95
N GLY A 43 -5.10 10.65 -0.64
CA GLY A 43 -5.47 11.85 0.12
C GLY A 43 -6.92 11.85 0.60
N LEU A 44 -7.64 10.74 0.41
CA LEU A 44 -9.04 10.61 0.82
C LEU A 44 -9.24 9.34 1.63
N SER A 45 -10.16 9.39 2.60
CA SER A 45 -10.52 8.23 3.40
C SER A 45 -11.14 7.13 2.56
N LEU A 46 -11.05 5.87 3.04
CA LEU A 46 -11.59 4.70 2.35
C LEU A 46 -13.09 4.53 2.53
N ASP A 47 -13.72 5.33 3.37
CA ASP A 47 -15.17 5.32 3.60
C ASP A 47 -15.96 5.99 2.46
N ASP A 48 -17.27 5.86 2.48
CA ASP A 48 -18.16 6.43 1.47
C ASP A 48 -18.13 7.98 1.43
N LYS A 49 -17.73 8.62 2.53
CA LYS A 49 -17.66 10.08 2.63
C LYS A 49 -16.44 10.67 1.93
N ARG A 50 -15.40 9.85 1.71
CA ARG A 50 -14.16 10.29 1.04
C ARG A 50 -13.61 11.59 1.64
N SER A 51 -13.54 11.64 2.96
CA SER A 51 -13.03 12.82 3.67
C SER A 51 -11.52 12.98 3.45
N PRO A 52 -10.99 14.21 3.33
CA PRO A 52 -9.57 14.44 3.18
C PRO A 52 -8.76 13.85 4.35
N VAL A 53 -7.68 13.13 4.02
CA VAL A 53 -6.70 12.58 4.98
C VAL A 53 -5.30 13.06 4.61
N GLN A 54 -4.37 12.94 5.54
CA GLN A 54 -3.02 13.44 5.36
C GLN A 54 -2.18 12.56 4.42
N GLU A 55 -2.45 11.27 4.40
CA GLU A 55 -1.75 10.30 3.56
C GLU A 55 -2.16 10.49 2.10
N ASN A 56 -1.20 10.94 1.26
CA ASN A 56 -1.43 11.24 -0.15
C ASN A 56 -0.16 11.02 -0.98
N ASP A 57 -0.18 10.01 -1.82
CA ASP A 57 0.94 9.67 -2.71
C ASP A 57 0.93 10.46 -4.05
N ILE A 58 -0.16 11.15 -4.37
CA ILE A 58 -0.30 11.84 -5.67
C ILE A 58 0.80 12.89 -5.91
N PRO A 59 1.15 13.77 -4.95
CA PRO A 59 2.24 14.71 -5.13
C PRO A 59 3.59 14.04 -5.39
N ASP A 60 3.86 12.91 -4.70
CA ASP A 60 5.08 12.13 -4.89
C ASP A 60 5.14 11.49 -6.28
N ILE A 61 4.02 10.92 -6.75
CA ILE A 61 3.89 10.36 -8.11
C ILE A 61 4.23 11.44 -9.14
N ILE A 62 3.67 12.64 -9.01
CA ILE A 62 3.88 13.75 -9.94
C ILE A 62 5.35 14.20 -9.92
N ALA A 63 5.95 14.31 -8.75
CA ALA A 63 7.34 14.73 -8.61
C ALA A 63 8.30 13.71 -9.27
N ARG A 64 8.09 12.41 -9.05
CA ARG A 64 8.87 11.32 -9.61
C ARG A 64 8.69 11.19 -11.12
N PHE A 65 7.46 11.29 -11.60
CA PHE A 65 7.16 11.24 -13.03
C PHE A 65 7.83 12.37 -13.83
N LYS A 66 8.00 13.55 -13.21
CA LYS A 66 8.73 14.67 -13.82
C LYS A 66 10.25 14.48 -13.83
N ASN A 67 10.78 13.60 -13.01
CA ASN A 67 12.22 13.34 -12.90
C ASN A 67 12.53 11.83 -13.00
N PRO A 68 12.29 11.21 -14.16
CA PRO A 68 12.46 9.76 -14.34
C PRO A 68 13.91 9.28 -14.20
N ASP A 69 14.90 10.16 -14.39
CA ASP A 69 16.30 9.80 -14.26
C ASP A 69 16.68 9.44 -12.84
N ALA A 70 16.09 10.08 -11.84
CA ALA A 70 16.29 9.76 -10.43
C ALA A 70 15.65 8.43 -10.00
N GLU A 71 14.78 7.86 -10.82
CA GLU A 71 14.09 6.61 -10.53
C GLU A 71 14.80 5.36 -11.10
N LYS A 72 15.84 5.54 -11.95
CA LYS A 72 16.50 4.43 -12.67
C LYS A 72 17.17 3.41 -11.76
N ASP A 73 17.74 3.86 -10.65
CA ASP A 73 18.53 3.03 -9.72
C ASP A 73 17.73 2.55 -8.50
N ARG A 74 16.41 2.75 -8.51
CA ARG A 74 15.58 2.35 -7.37
C ARG A 74 15.40 0.85 -7.26
N ALA A 75 15.46 0.37 -6.02
CA ALA A 75 15.23 -1.02 -5.70
C ALA A 75 13.75 -1.40 -5.90
N ARG A 76 13.50 -2.62 -6.30
CA ARG A 76 12.13 -3.17 -6.47
C ARG A 76 11.36 -3.40 -5.17
N THR A 77 11.99 -3.14 -4.04
CA THR A 77 11.38 -3.13 -2.70
C THR A 77 10.72 -1.79 -2.37
N GLU A 78 11.05 -0.75 -3.12
CA GLU A 78 10.51 0.59 -2.91
C GLU A 78 9.10 0.77 -3.53
N LYS A 79 8.47 1.92 -3.28
CA LYS A 79 7.15 2.26 -3.83
C LYS A 79 7.17 2.43 -5.34
N SER A 80 8.30 2.86 -5.92
CA SER A 80 8.45 3.06 -7.36
C SER A 80 9.73 2.44 -7.88
N PHE A 81 9.70 1.88 -9.07
CA PHE A 81 10.82 1.24 -9.72
C PHE A 81 10.57 1.08 -11.22
N PHE A 82 11.64 0.85 -11.97
CA PHE A 82 11.57 0.49 -13.37
C PHE A 82 11.67 -1.02 -13.60
N VAL A 83 10.96 -1.50 -14.61
CA VAL A 83 11.03 -2.88 -15.10
C VAL A 83 11.39 -2.84 -16.59
N PRO A 84 12.45 -3.56 -17.04
CA PRO A 84 12.78 -3.66 -18.44
C PRO A 84 11.64 -4.30 -19.24
N LYS A 85 11.37 -3.75 -20.43
CA LYS A 85 10.34 -4.29 -21.34
C LYS A 85 10.52 -5.77 -21.61
N GLN A 86 11.77 -6.25 -21.75
CA GLN A 86 12.03 -7.67 -22.04
C GLN A 86 11.46 -8.56 -20.93
N GLU A 87 11.63 -8.20 -19.69
CA GLU A 87 11.07 -8.96 -18.55
C GLU A 87 9.54 -9.02 -18.58
N ILE A 88 8.90 -7.94 -19.01
CA ILE A 88 7.43 -7.90 -19.17
C ILE A 88 6.98 -8.80 -20.32
N VAL A 89 7.72 -8.82 -21.42
CA VAL A 89 7.46 -9.74 -22.56
C VAL A 89 7.60 -11.19 -22.11
N ASP A 90 8.67 -11.52 -21.38
CA ASP A 90 8.94 -12.87 -20.89
C ASP A 90 7.87 -13.36 -19.90
N ASN A 91 7.22 -12.43 -19.20
CA ASN A 91 6.08 -12.68 -18.33
C ASN A 91 4.71 -12.59 -19.05
N GLY A 92 4.69 -12.66 -20.39
CA GLY A 92 3.46 -12.67 -21.17
C GLY A 92 2.71 -11.34 -21.18
N TYR A 93 3.43 -10.21 -21.10
CA TYR A 93 2.88 -8.85 -21.04
C TYR A 93 2.01 -8.59 -19.79
N ASP A 94 2.20 -9.31 -18.73
CA ASP A 94 1.50 -9.09 -17.47
C ASP A 94 2.06 -7.83 -16.79
N LEU A 95 1.19 -6.86 -16.51
CA LEU A 95 1.53 -5.59 -15.86
C LEU A 95 1.14 -5.58 -14.36
N SER A 96 0.91 -6.74 -13.77
CA SER A 96 0.65 -6.83 -12.32
C SER A 96 1.90 -6.49 -11.54
N ILE A 97 1.86 -5.40 -10.77
CA ILE A 97 3.00 -4.91 -9.99
C ILE A 97 3.59 -5.97 -9.04
N ASN A 98 2.74 -6.85 -8.50
CA ASN A 98 3.13 -7.91 -7.57
C ASN A 98 4.11 -8.93 -8.17
N LYS A 99 4.18 -9.07 -9.50
CA LYS A 99 5.16 -9.92 -10.18
C LYS A 99 6.57 -9.36 -10.14
N TYR A 100 6.69 -8.05 -10.11
CA TYR A 100 7.97 -7.34 -10.26
C TYR A 100 8.45 -6.73 -8.93
N LYS A 101 7.53 -6.41 -8.03
CA LYS A 101 7.85 -5.87 -6.71
C LYS A 101 8.45 -6.97 -5.84
N LYS A 102 9.60 -6.68 -5.22
CA LYS A 102 10.22 -7.54 -4.23
C LYS A 102 9.76 -7.13 -2.85
N THR A 103 9.23 -8.08 -2.09
CA THR A 103 8.88 -7.85 -0.68
C THR A 103 10.03 -8.35 0.18
N GLU A 104 10.62 -7.48 0.98
CA GLU A 104 11.53 -7.90 2.02
C GLU A 104 10.71 -8.49 3.16
N TYR A 105 10.85 -9.77 3.38
CA TYR A 105 10.32 -10.42 4.57
C TYR A 105 11.22 -10.04 5.75
N LYS A 106 10.78 -9.11 6.58
CA LYS A 106 11.39 -8.87 7.88
C LYS A 106 10.65 -9.77 8.87
N PRO A 107 11.30 -10.81 9.41
CA PRO A 107 10.66 -11.62 10.45
C PRO A 107 10.32 -10.70 11.63
N VAL A 108 9.07 -10.75 12.04
CA VAL A 108 8.64 -10.04 13.23
C VAL A 108 9.17 -10.84 14.42
N GLU A 109 10.10 -10.26 15.16
CA GLU A 109 10.53 -10.81 16.44
C GLU A 109 9.43 -10.56 17.46
N TYR A 110 8.77 -11.61 17.87
CA TYR A 110 7.79 -11.54 18.96
C TYR A 110 8.50 -11.70 20.30
N PRO A 111 8.08 -10.94 21.32
CA PRO A 111 8.61 -11.14 22.68
C PRO A 111 8.36 -12.59 23.14
N PRO A 112 9.20 -13.14 24.00
CA PRO A 112 9.03 -14.49 24.53
C PRO A 112 7.64 -14.67 25.15
N THR A 113 7.06 -15.86 25.01
CA THR A 113 5.74 -16.17 25.58
C THR A 113 5.63 -15.90 27.08
N SER A 114 6.74 -16.06 27.82
CA SER A 114 6.80 -15.72 29.24
C SER A 114 6.57 -14.23 29.54
N GLU A 115 7.08 -13.35 28.69
CA GLU A 115 6.92 -11.90 28.79
C GLU A 115 5.49 -11.48 28.44
N ILE A 116 4.93 -12.04 27.36
CA ILE A 116 3.53 -11.84 27.01
C ILE A 116 2.59 -12.28 28.13
N MET A 117 2.86 -13.44 28.74
CA MET A 117 2.07 -13.95 29.85
C MET A 117 2.20 -13.11 31.12
N ALA A 118 3.37 -12.53 31.35
CA ALA A 118 3.57 -11.63 32.51
C ALA A 118 2.76 -10.33 32.30
N GLU A 119 2.78 -9.78 31.08
CA GLU A 119 2.02 -8.57 30.74
C GLU A 119 0.51 -8.83 30.83
N LEU A 120 0.02 -9.96 30.32
CA LEU A 120 -1.39 -10.35 30.45
C LEU A 120 -1.84 -10.40 31.91
N ARG A 121 -1.06 -11.02 32.79
CA ARG A 121 -1.39 -11.08 34.20
C ARG A 121 -1.39 -9.71 34.88
N ARG A 122 -0.49 -8.81 34.45
CA ARG A 122 -0.46 -7.44 34.94
C ARG A 122 -1.74 -6.70 34.56
N LEU A 123 -2.14 -6.78 33.30
CA LEU A 123 -3.36 -6.14 32.77
C LEU A 123 -4.62 -6.71 33.45
N GLU A 124 -4.69 -8.03 33.63
CA GLU A 124 -5.80 -8.68 34.31
C GLU A 124 -5.96 -8.15 35.75
N LYS A 125 -4.84 -7.99 36.49
CA LYS A 125 -4.86 -7.41 37.82
C LYS A 125 -5.34 -5.96 37.83
N GLU A 126 -4.91 -5.14 36.86
CA GLU A 126 -5.36 -3.76 36.74
C GLU A 126 -6.87 -3.69 36.47
N VAL A 127 -7.38 -4.53 35.56
CA VAL A 127 -8.82 -4.62 35.27
C VAL A 127 -9.62 -5.00 36.53
N ASN A 128 -9.20 -6.01 37.26
CA ASN A 128 -9.87 -6.44 38.50
C ASN A 128 -9.87 -5.31 39.56
N THR A 129 -8.75 -4.62 39.72
CA THR A 129 -8.67 -3.47 40.63
C THR A 129 -9.64 -2.36 40.24
N ALA A 130 -9.70 -2.01 38.98
CA ALA A 130 -10.62 -0.98 38.47
C ALA A 130 -12.11 -1.38 38.62
N MET A 131 -12.41 -2.68 38.46
CA MET A 131 -13.74 -3.22 38.73
C MET A 131 -14.12 -3.13 40.19
N ASP A 132 -13.21 -3.48 41.10
CA ASP A 132 -13.44 -3.38 42.55
C ASP A 132 -13.68 -1.92 42.99
N GLU A 133 -12.91 -0.99 42.44
CA GLU A 133 -13.09 0.45 42.68
C GLU A 133 -14.48 0.94 42.17
N LEU A 134 -14.88 0.50 40.98
CA LEU A 134 -16.20 0.83 40.45
C LEU A 134 -17.34 0.29 41.31
N GLU A 135 -17.22 -0.95 41.77
CA GLU A 135 -18.22 -1.53 42.69
C GLU A 135 -18.32 -0.77 44.03
N GLN A 136 -17.21 -0.26 44.53
CA GLN A 136 -17.21 0.59 45.71
C GLN A 136 -17.90 1.93 45.51
N MET A 137 -17.76 2.51 44.29
CA MET A 137 -18.40 3.78 43.96
C MET A 137 -19.91 3.66 43.73
N LEU A 138 -20.40 2.47 43.42
CA LEU A 138 -21.82 2.18 43.17
C LEU A 138 -22.61 1.79 44.43
N LYS A 139 -21.94 1.61 45.58
CA LYS A 139 -22.56 1.35 46.89
C LYS A 139 -22.81 2.65 47.66
#